data_14d2445add45ae9fd49702a7438fb8a4
#
_entry.id   14d2445add45ae9fd49702a7438fb8a4
#
_cell.length_a   1.000
_cell.length_b   1.000
_cell.length_c   1.000
_cell.angle_alpha   90.00
_cell.angle_beta   90.00
_cell.angle_gamma   90.00
#
_symmetry.space_group_name_H-M   'P 1'
#
loop_
_entity.id
_entity.type
_entity.pdbx_description
1 polymer ?
#
loop_
_entity_poly.entity_id
_entity_poly.type
_entity_poly.pdbx_seq_one_letter_code
_entity_poly.pdbx_strand_id
1 'polypeptide(L)'
;MISEPVTGTARAQVPARLLDLSLGGALLDLATSLDVGAIHDFALQLDGEVLWVQGEVRRCRRVRDEGFQVGIEFIGIDPHDQSRLQSYLKQRQK
;
A
#
# COMPACT_ATOMS: atom_id res chain seq x y z
N MET A 1 -4.94 -15.42 6.69
CA MET A 1 -4.60 -15.42 6.31
C MET A 1 -4.32 -15.82 5.45
N ILE A 2 -3.66 -15.79 4.92
CA ILE A 2 -3.34 -15.94 4.08
C ILE A 2 -3.17 -16.66 3.63
N SER A 3 -3.00 -16.95 3.29
CA SER A 3 -2.81 -17.43 2.84
C SER A 3 -2.48 -17.95 2.19
N GLU A 4 -2.06 -18.17 1.59
CA GLU A 4 -1.73 -18.61 0.95
C GLU A 4 -1.16 -18.85 0.41
N PRO A 5 -0.77 -19.18 0.32
CA PRO A 5 -0.02 -19.34 -0.34
C PRO A 5 0.27 -19.52 -1.22
N VAL A 6 0.27 -19.58 -1.36
CA VAL A 6 0.34 -19.58 -2.33
C VAL A 6 1.41 -19.57 -3.06
N THR A 7 1.65 -19.71 -3.75
CA THR A 7 2.57 -19.72 -4.67
C THR A 7 3.77 -18.93 -4.36
N GLY A 8 4.47 -19.12 -3.50
CA GLY A 8 5.70 -18.54 -3.28
C GLY A 8 5.73 -17.06 -2.99
N THR A 9 4.70 -16.36 -3.27
CA THR A 9 4.65 -14.94 -2.97
C THR A 9 3.79 -14.75 -1.76
N ALA A 10 4.40 -14.31 -0.70
CA ALA A 10 3.66 -14.06 0.51
C ALA A 10 2.98 -12.73 0.36
N ARG A 11 1.69 -12.70 0.50
CA ARG A 11 0.95 -11.46 0.49
C ARG A 11 0.74 -11.05 1.91
N ALA A 12 1.33 -9.94 2.27
CA ALA A 12 1.17 -9.43 3.60
C ALA A 12 -0.19 -8.80 3.71
N GLN A 13 -1.01 -9.37 4.56
CA GLN A 13 -2.32 -8.81 4.85
C GLN A 13 -2.22 -7.99 6.12
N VAL A 14 -1.28 -7.07 6.13
CA VAL A 14 -1.05 -6.27 7.32
C VAL A 14 -2.06 -5.14 7.36
N PRO A 15 -2.79 -5.01 8.46
CA PRO A 15 -3.70 -3.87 8.56
C PRO A 15 -2.93 -2.58 8.45
N ALA A 16 -3.33 -1.74 7.54
CA ALA A 16 -2.64 -0.50 7.29
C ALA A 16 -3.66 0.61 7.14
N ARG A 17 -3.31 1.77 7.64
CA ARG A 17 -4.13 2.93 7.44
C ARG A 17 -3.46 3.81 6.42
N LEU A 18 -4.22 4.25 5.45
CA LEU A 18 -3.71 5.08 4.39
C LEU A 18 -3.67 6.52 4.90
N LEU A 19 -2.49 7.12 4.86
CA LEU A 19 -2.30 8.50 5.32
C LEU A 19 -2.26 9.46 4.14
N ASP A 20 -1.69 9.02 3.03
CA ASP A 20 -1.56 9.88 1.87
C ASP A 20 -1.47 8.99 0.64
N LEU A 21 -1.93 9.50 -0.48
CA LEU A 21 -2.03 8.71 -1.69
C LEU A 21 -1.82 9.58 -2.91
N SER A 22 -1.03 9.08 -3.85
CA SER A 22 -0.81 9.74 -5.13
C SER A 22 -0.78 8.68 -6.21
N LEU A 23 -0.63 9.10 -7.46
CA LEU A 23 -0.52 8.14 -8.56
C LEU A 23 0.73 7.30 -8.46
N GLY A 24 1.77 7.81 -7.84
CA GLY A 24 3.05 7.11 -7.80
C GLY A 24 3.34 6.39 -6.50
N GLY A 25 2.55 6.58 -5.48
CA GLY A 25 2.86 5.95 -4.21
C GLY A 25 1.90 6.30 -3.10
N ALA A 26 2.22 5.86 -1.91
CA ALA A 26 1.36 6.06 -0.75
C ALA A 26 2.17 6.14 0.52
N LEU A 27 1.59 6.78 1.52
CA LEU A 27 2.13 6.79 2.87
C LEU A 27 1.15 6.02 3.74
N LEU A 28 1.66 5.04 4.46
CA LEU A 28 0.84 4.13 5.24
C LEU A 28 1.22 4.20 6.71
N ASP A 29 0.25 3.91 7.55
CA ASP A 29 0.45 3.78 8.99
C ASP A 29 0.31 2.29 9.32
N LEU A 30 1.38 1.70 9.81
CA LEU A 30 1.43 0.27 10.09
C LEU A 30 1.83 0.04 11.53
N ALA A 31 1.41 -1.10 12.07
CA ALA A 31 1.82 -1.51 13.40
C ALA A 31 3.16 -2.24 13.38
N THR A 32 3.69 -2.54 12.21
CA THR A 32 4.95 -3.25 12.09
C THR A 32 5.86 -2.53 11.11
N SER A 33 7.16 -2.71 11.26
CA SER A 33 8.11 -2.10 10.33
C SER A 33 8.26 -2.97 9.10
N LEU A 34 8.65 -2.34 8.01
CA LEU A 34 8.99 -3.04 6.77
C LEU A 34 10.37 -2.59 6.34
N ASP A 35 11.08 -3.49 5.68
CA ASP A 35 12.45 -3.19 5.25
C ASP A 35 12.43 -2.26 4.05
N VAL A 36 13.27 -1.25 4.09
CA VAL A 36 13.44 -0.35 2.96
C VAL A 36 14.03 -1.17 1.80
N GLY A 37 13.45 -0.99 0.63
CA GLY A 37 13.85 -1.74 -0.55
C GLY A 37 13.03 -2.99 -0.80
N ALA A 38 12.30 -3.46 0.19
CA ALA A 38 11.48 -4.65 0.01
C ALA A 38 10.26 -4.33 -0.85
N ILE A 39 9.81 -5.33 -1.58
CA ILE A 39 8.67 -5.20 -2.47
C ILE A 39 7.56 -6.08 -1.94
N HIS A 40 6.39 -5.49 -1.79
CA HIS A 40 5.23 -6.20 -1.27
C HIS A 40 4.00 -5.89 -2.10
N ASP A 41 3.03 -6.77 -2.02
CA ASP A 41 1.70 -6.49 -2.55
C ASP A 41 0.88 -5.84 -1.44
N PHE A 42 0.34 -4.67 -1.74
CA PHE A 42 -0.46 -3.94 -0.78
C PHE A 42 -1.90 -3.90 -1.23
N ALA A 43 -2.80 -4.13 -0.30
CA ALA A 43 -4.23 -3.97 -0.54
C ALA A 43 -4.65 -2.64 0.02
N LEU A 44 -5.00 -1.72 -0.84
CA LEU A 44 -5.45 -0.40 -0.43
C LEU A 44 -6.97 -0.37 -0.48
N GLN A 45 -7.58 0.06 0.60
CA GLN A 45 -9.03 0.13 0.63
C GLN A 45 -9.47 1.55 0.37
N LEU A 46 -10.15 1.75 -0.74
CA LEU A 46 -10.58 3.06 -1.19
C LEU A 46 -12.08 3.02 -1.43
N ASP A 47 -12.83 3.79 -0.65
CA ASP A 47 -14.28 3.90 -0.83
C ASP A 47 -14.98 2.54 -0.91
N GLY A 48 -14.57 1.63 -0.03
CA GLY A 48 -15.21 0.32 0.04
C GLY A 48 -14.72 -0.68 -0.97
N GLU A 49 -13.77 -0.30 -1.81
CA GLU A 49 -13.19 -1.20 -2.79
C GLU A 49 -11.73 -1.43 -2.48
N VAL A 50 -11.26 -2.61 -2.82
CA VAL A 50 -9.87 -2.98 -2.59
C VAL A 50 -9.10 -2.85 -3.88
N LEU A 51 -7.99 -2.16 -3.80
CA LEU A 51 -7.10 -1.93 -4.90
C LEU A 51 -5.78 -2.59 -4.58
N TRP A 52 -5.27 -3.42 -5.48
CA TRP A 52 -4.00 -4.10 -5.25
C TRP A 52 -2.89 -3.40 -6.00
N VAL A 53 -1.81 -3.10 -5.29
CA VAL A 53 -0.64 -2.49 -5.90
C VAL A 53 0.59 -3.22 -5.43
N GLN A 54 1.58 -3.28 -6.28
CA GLN A 54 2.90 -3.76 -5.90
C GLN A 54 3.74 -2.54 -5.58
N GLY A 55 4.25 -2.49 -4.38
CA GLY A 55 4.98 -1.32 -3.93
C GLY A 55 6.34 -1.67 -3.38
N GLU A 56 7.28 -0.76 -3.60
CA GLU A 56 8.61 -0.86 -3.00
C GLU A 56 8.66 0.07 -1.81
N VAL A 57 9.13 -0.44 -0.67
CA VAL A 57 9.26 0.36 0.54
C VAL A 57 10.44 1.31 0.34
N ARG A 58 10.15 2.60 0.34
CA ARG A 58 11.16 3.62 0.16
C ARG A 58 11.57 4.24 1.49
N ARG A 59 10.70 4.17 2.47
CA ARG A 59 10.96 4.78 3.75
C ARG A 59 10.14 4.08 4.83
N CYS A 60 10.75 3.89 5.99
CA CYS A 60 10.04 3.33 7.12
C CYS A 60 10.55 4.04 8.36
N ARG A 61 9.64 4.67 9.10
CA ARG A 61 10.02 5.48 10.23
C ARG A 61 9.09 5.17 11.40
N ARG A 62 9.67 4.96 12.57
CA ARG A 62 8.89 4.78 13.78
C ARG A 62 8.36 6.15 14.21
N VAL A 63 7.05 6.24 14.45
CA VAL A 63 6.45 7.51 14.84
C VAL A 63 5.89 7.49 16.23
N ARG A 64 5.68 6.30 16.80
CA ARG A 64 5.27 6.18 18.19
C ARG A 64 5.55 4.75 18.61
N ASP A 65 5.16 4.40 19.85
CA ASP A 65 5.56 3.14 20.42
C ASP A 65 5.29 1.94 19.53
N GLU A 66 4.14 1.93 18.90
CA GLU A 66 3.74 0.78 18.09
C GLU A 66 3.34 1.19 16.68
N GLY A 67 3.84 2.30 16.21
CA GLY A 67 3.42 2.79 14.92
C GLY A 67 4.59 3.15 14.03
N PHE A 68 4.45 2.83 12.75
CA PHE A 68 5.44 3.15 11.74
C PHE A 68 4.76 3.84 10.58
N GLN A 69 5.40 4.87 10.05
CA GLN A 69 4.98 5.45 8.79
C GLN A 69 5.85 4.87 7.70
N VAL A 70 5.20 4.29 6.70
CA VAL A 70 5.89 3.59 5.63
C VAL A 70 5.52 4.26 4.32
N GLY A 71 6.52 4.77 3.63
CA GLY A 71 6.33 5.33 2.30
C GLY A 71 6.64 4.28 1.26
N ILE A 72 5.72 4.08 0.34
CA ILE A 72 5.91 3.11 -0.74
C ILE A 72 5.79 3.79 -2.07
N GLU A 73 6.55 3.28 -3.02
CA GLU A 73 6.45 3.69 -4.40
C GLU A 73 5.78 2.56 -5.17
N PHE A 74 4.78 2.87 -5.98
CA PHE A 74 4.11 1.86 -6.78
C PHE A 74 5.01 1.47 -7.93
N ILE A 75 5.29 0.17 -8.05
CA ILE A 75 6.11 -0.33 -9.15
C ILE A 75 5.31 -1.25 -10.06
N GLY A 76 4.11 -1.63 -9.65
CA GLY A 76 3.25 -2.45 -10.47
C GLY A 76 1.82 -2.29 -10.05
N ILE A 77 0.96 -2.03 -11.02
CA ILE A 77 -0.46 -1.91 -10.74
C ILE A 77 -1.18 -2.31 -12.01
N ASP A 78 -2.22 -3.11 -11.84
CA ASP A 78 -3.05 -3.54 -12.95
C ASP A 78 -3.68 -2.31 -13.62
N PRO A 79 -3.74 -2.27 -14.95
CA PRO A 79 -4.31 -1.10 -15.63
C PRO A 79 -5.73 -0.77 -15.18
N HIS A 80 -6.53 -1.78 -14.89
CA HIS A 80 -7.88 -1.55 -14.39
C HIS A 80 -7.85 -0.84 -13.05
N ASP A 81 -6.97 -1.29 -12.16
CA ASP A 81 -6.82 -0.68 -10.85
C ASP A 81 -6.20 0.69 -10.95
N GLN A 82 -5.32 0.89 -11.92
CA GLN A 82 -4.75 2.20 -12.14
C GLN A 82 -5.82 3.23 -12.53
N SER A 83 -6.75 2.81 -13.37
CA SER A 83 -7.87 3.69 -13.74
C SER A 83 -8.72 4.03 -12.53
N ARG A 84 -8.95 3.05 -11.68
CA ARG A 84 -9.73 3.29 -10.46
C ARG A 84 -8.99 4.24 -9.52
N LEU A 85 -7.68 4.09 -9.41
CA LEU A 85 -6.89 4.98 -8.59
C LEU A 85 -6.95 6.41 -9.13
N GLN A 86 -6.85 6.56 -10.44
CA GLN A 86 -6.95 7.89 -11.05
C GLN A 86 -8.30 8.52 -10.77
N SER A 87 -9.37 7.74 -10.90
CA SER A 87 -10.71 8.25 -10.64
C SER A 87 -10.87 8.66 -9.19
N TYR A 88 -10.34 7.85 -8.29
CA TYR A 88 -10.42 8.15 -6.86
C TYR A 88 -9.72 9.48 -6.56
N LEU A 89 -8.52 9.64 -7.08
CA LEU A 89 -7.74 10.85 -6.81
C LEU A 89 -8.39 12.07 -7.43
N LYS A 90 -8.97 11.90 -8.61
CA LYS A 90 -9.63 13.01 -9.27
C LYS A 90 -10.81 13.52 -8.46
N GLN A 91 -11.55 12.63 -7.84
CA GLN A 91 -12.69 13.02 -7.03
C GLN A 91 -12.28 13.75 -5.76
N ARG A 92 -11.07 13.52 -5.28
CA ARG A 92 -10.58 14.13 -4.06
C ARG A 92 -9.92 15.48 -4.29
N GLN A 93 -9.53 15.76 -5.51
CA GLN A 93 -8.92 17.04 -5.84
C GLN A 93 -10.00 18.04 -6.16
N LYS A 94 -9.90 19.20 -5.58
CA LYS A 94 -10.86 20.24 -5.81
C LYS A 94 -10.23 21.44 -6.44
#